data_f7f8ed6327deca2d813099375f4c2a93
#
_entry.id   f7f8ed6327deca2d813099375f4c2a93
#
_cell.length_a   1.000
_cell.length_b   1.000
_cell.length_c   1.000
_cell.angle_alpha   90.00
_cell.angle_beta   90.00
_cell.angle_gamma   90.00
#
_symmetry.space_group_name_H-M   'P 1'
#
loop_
_entity.id
_entity.type
_entity.pdbx_description
1 polymer ?
#
loop_
_entity_poly.entity_id
_entity_poly.type
_entity_poly.pdbx_seq_one_letter_code
_entity_poly.pdbx_strand_id
1 'polypeptide(L)'
;MSSAVLQFQSVGVLTAAAGKAFVVAPYGGTIKKISASVGTTSAGSSIIVDINKNGTTIFTTQANRPTIAAAAVVATLAGTGPSVVTFAAGDLLSVDIDQIGSGTAGSNLGVSVLVELDEEETTPITIVPDNRFG
;
A
#
# COMPACT_ATOMS: atom_id res chain seq x y z
N MET A 1 13.33 10.07 12.25
CA MET A 1 12.60 9.42 11.18
C MET A 1 11.13 9.71 11.29
N SER A 2 10.46 9.80 10.16
CA SER A 2 9.03 10.12 10.11
C SER A 2 8.25 8.95 9.56
N SER A 3 7.08 8.74 10.10
CA SER A 3 6.15 7.73 9.60
C SER A 3 5.00 8.41 8.88
N ALA A 4 4.44 7.72 7.90
CA ALA A 4 3.27 8.19 7.19
C ALA A 4 2.42 6.99 6.79
N VAL A 5 1.17 7.25 6.47
CA VAL A 5 0.27 6.22 5.94
C VAL A 5 -0.10 6.63 4.53
N LEU A 6 0.16 5.75 3.57
CA LEU A 6 -0.31 5.91 2.21
C LEU A 6 -1.65 5.20 2.12
N GLN A 7 -2.68 5.95 1.76
CA GLN A 7 -4.04 5.43 1.74
C GLN A 7 -4.52 5.26 0.31
N PHE A 8 -5.04 4.07 -0.01
CA PHE A 8 -5.59 3.76 -1.32
C PHE A 8 -7.04 3.33 -1.13
N GLN A 9 -7.92 3.74 -2.02
CA GLN A 9 -9.33 3.39 -1.93
C GLN A 9 -9.89 3.04 -3.31
N SER A 10 -10.77 2.03 -3.33
CA SER A 10 -11.59 1.71 -4.49
C SER A 10 -13.04 1.71 -4.03
N VAL A 11 -13.77 2.76 -4.39
CA VAL A 11 -15.14 2.98 -3.95
C VAL A 11 -16.10 2.17 -4.82
N GLY A 12 -17.13 1.62 -4.21
CA GLY A 12 -18.18 0.89 -4.90
C GLY A 12 -17.87 -0.59 -5.01
N VAL A 13 -18.66 -1.27 -5.85
CA VAL A 13 -18.53 -2.71 -6.09
C VAL A 13 -17.18 -2.98 -6.72
N LEU A 14 -16.47 -3.97 -6.21
CA LEU A 14 -15.13 -4.28 -6.69
C LEU A 14 -15.15 -4.97 -8.04
N THR A 15 -14.14 -4.68 -8.84
CA THR A 15 -13.88 -5.38 -10.09
C THR A 15 -12.42 -5.79 -10.10
N ALA A 16 -12.13 -6.95 -10.66
CA ALA A 16 -10.74 -7.40 -10.77
C ALA A 16 -10.08 -6.62 -11.91
N ALA A 17 -9.12 -5.80 -11.55
CA ALA A 17 -8.42 -4.97 -12.52
C ALA A 17 -7.14 -4.40 -11.90
N ALA A 18 -6.21 -4.03 -12.76
CA ALA A 18 -4.98 -3.37 -12.37
C ALA A 18 -5.22 -1.87 -12.20
N GLY A 19 -4.41 -1.25 -11.37
CA GLY A 19 -4.38 0.20 -11.25
C GLY A 19 -5.66 0.81 -10.72
N LYS A 20 -6.22 0.22 -9.68
CA LYS A 20 -7.46 0.73 -9.09
C LYS A 20 -7.24 1.97 -8.25
N ALA A 21 -6.05 2.17 -7.74
CA ALA A 21 -5.69 3.35 -6.96
C ALA A 21 -4.20 3.60 -7.07
N PHE A 22 -3.78 4.87 -6.96
CA PHE A 22 -2.41 5.27 -7.18
C PHE A 22 -1.96 6.27 -6.13
N VAL A 23 -0.69 6.21 -5.77
CA VAL A 23 -0.02 7.26 -5.00
C VAL A 23 1.41 7.39 -5.53
N VAL A 24 1.84 8.61 -5.83
CA VAL A 24 3.25 8.88 -6.13
C VAL A 24 3.94 9.19 -4.81
N ALA A 25 5.01 8.47 -4.51
CA ALA A 25 5.74 8.66 -3.27
C ALA A 25 6.43 10.03 -3.29
N PRO A 26 6.13 10.92 -2.33
CA PRO A 26 6.77 12.24 -2.30
C PRO A 26 8.20 12.19 -1.77
N TYR A 27 8.51 11.18 -0.98
CA TYR A 27 9.84 10.95 -0.42
C TYR A 27 10.17 9.48 -0.51
N GLY A 28 11.45 9.14 -0.44
CA GLY A 28 11.88 7.77 -0.31
C GLY A 28 11.55 7.22 1.08
N GLY A 29 11.48 5.92 1.20
CA GLY A 29 11.18 5.30 2.47
C GLY A 29 11.12 3.79 2.41
N THR A 30 10.59 3.21 3.48
CA THR A 30 10.48 1.77 3.65
C THR A 30 9.05 1.42 4.10
N ILE A 31 8.49 0.42 3.45
CA ILE A 31 7.16 -0.10 3.83
C ILE A 31 7.31 -0.92 5.11
N LYS A 32 6.50 -0.59 6.11
CA LYS A 32 6.57 -1.25 7.41
C LYS A 32 5.37 -2.17 7.65
N LYS A 33 4.19 -1.81 7.16
CA LYS A 33 2.98 -2.60 7.40
C LYS A 33 1.95 -2.30 6.33
N ILE A 34 1.21 -3.33 5.95
CA ILE A 34 0.13 -3.21 4.97
C ILE A 34 -1.14 -3.74 5.61
N SER A 35 -2.24 -3.02 5.43
CA SER A 35 -3.56 -3.44 5.89
C SER A 35 -4.56 -3.23 4.77
N ALA A 36 -5.56 -4.09 4.69
CA ALA A 36 -6.63 -3.94 3.72
C ALA A 36 -7.95 -4.32 4.37
N SER A 37 -9.01 -3.66 3.94
CA SER A 37 -10.36 -3.91 4.46
C SER A 37 -11.40 -3.58 3.42
N VAL A 38 -12.61 -4.09 3.62
CA VAL A 38 -13.76 -3.79 2.75
C VAL A 38 -14.94 -3.38 3.58
N GLY A 39 -15.81 -2.57 3.01
CA GLY A 39 -17.06 -2.18 3.65
C GLY A 39 -18.13 -3.26 3.52
N THR A 40 -18.18 -3.93 2.37
CA THR A 40 -19.09 -5.05 2.15
C THR A 40 -18.27 -6.30 1.87
N THR A 41 -18.57 -7.38 2.57
CA THR A 41 -17.84 -8.64 2.45
C THR A 41 -18.06 -9.30 1.09
N SER A 42 -17.08 -10.09 0.68
CA SER A 42 -17.22 -10.95 -0.48
C SER A 42 -17.88 -12.27 -0.11
N ALA A 43 -18.36 -12.99 -1.09
CA ALA A 43 -18.90 -14.33 -0.92
C ALA A 43 -18.41 -15.21 -2.07
N GLY A 44 -18.20 -16.47 -1.78
CA GLY A 44 -17.78 -17.47 -2.77
C GLY A 44 -16.26 -17.59 -2.90
N SER A 45 -15.54 -16.48 -2.92
CA SER A 45 -14.09 -16.49 -2.94
C SER A 45 -13.55 -15.26 -2.21
N SER A 46 -12.28 -15.30 -1.86
CA SER A 46 -11.59 -14.20 -1.19
C SER A 46 -11.28 -13.08 -2.17
N ILE A 47 -11.02 -11.90 -1.61
CA ILE A 47 -10.50 -10.76 -2.36
C ILE A 47 -8.98 -10.77 -2.20
N ILE A 48 -8.26 -10.69 -3.31
CA ILE A 48 -6.80 -10.66 -3.31
C ILE A 48 -6.35 -9.35 -3.89
N VAL A 49 -5.48 -8.66 -3.14
CA VAL A 49 -4.98 -7.33 -3.48
C VAL A 49 -3.49 -7.44 -3.74
N ASP A 50 -3.01 -6.75 -4.76
CA ASP A 50 -1.59 -6.63 -5.04
C ASP A 50 -1.19 -5.17 -4.98
N ILE A 51 0.06 -4.91 -4.64
CA ILE A 51 0.64 -3.58 -4.66
C ILE A 51 1.83 -3.62 -5.60
N ASN A 52 1.87 -2.64 -6.49
CA ASN A 52 2.97 -2.52 -7.44
C ASN A 52 3.77 -1.26 -7.19
N LYS A 53 5.06 -1.36 -7.46
CA LYS A 53 5.95 -0.21 -7.49
C LYS A 53 6.41 -0.05 -8.94
N ASN A 54 6.03 1.04 -9.57
CA ASN A 54 6.34 1.32 -10.98
C ASN A 54 5.92 0.16 -11.89
N GLY A 55 4.74 -0.41 -11.61
CA GLY A 55 4.16 -1.47 -12.43
C GLY A 55 4.62 -2.88 -12.12
N THR A 56 5.51 -3.06 -11.15
CA THR A 56 6.01 -4.39 -10.77
C THR A 56 5.56 -4.71 -9.35
N THR A 57 5.02 -5.91 -9.15
CA THR A 57 4.51 -6.31 -7.84
C THR A 57 5.64 -6.30 -6.79
N ILE A 58 5.28 -5.84 -5.59
CA ILE A 58 6.21 -5.92 -4.46
C ILE A 58 6.17 -7.28 -3.76
N PHE A 59 5.20 -8.12 -4.13
CA PHE A 59 5.06 -9.48 -3.60
C PHE A 59 5.59 -10.48 -4.62
N THR A 60 6.91 -10.70 -4.65
CA THR A 60 7.46 -11.70 -5.56
C THR A 60 6.96 -13.10 -5.22
N THR A 61 6.67 -13.35 -3.94
CA THR A 61 5.91 -14.52 -3.55
C THR A 61 4.44 -14.13 -3.52
N GLN A 62 3.72 -14.48 -4.56
CA GLN A 62 2.35 -14.01 -4.78
C GLN A 62 1.37 -14.50 -3.69
N ALA A 63 1.69 -15.61 -3.03
CA ALA A 63 0.86 -16.10 -1.92
C ALA A 63 0.88 -15.15 -0.71
N ASN A 64 1.82 -14.22 -0.66
CA ASN A 64 1.92 -13.26 0.43
C ASN A 64 1.06 -12.01 0.22
N ARG A 65 0.36 -11.90 -0.91
CA ARG A 65 -0.53 -10.76 -1.15
C ARG A 65 -1.60 -10.65 -0.08
N PRO A 66 -2.00 -9.42 0.31
CA PRO A 66 -3.11 -9.25 1.24
C PRO A 66 -4.37 -9.96 0.71
N THR A 67 -4.98 -10.78 1.56
CA THR A 67 -6.13 -11.58 1.17
C THR A 67 -7.24 -11.38 2.20
N ILE A 68 -8.41 -10.92 1.73
CA ILE A 68 -9.57 -10.76 2.57
C ILE A 68 -10.45 -11.98 2.33
N ALA A 69 -10.54 -12.85 3.33
CA ALA A 69 -11.33 -14.08 3.21
C ALA A 69 -12.79 -13.75 2.93
N ALA A 70 -13.51 -14.66 2.27
CA ALA A 70 -14.93 -14.52 2.08
C ALA A 70 -15.61 -14.33 3.44
N ALA A 71 -16.58 -13.44 3.50
CA ALA A 71 -17.33 -13.07 4.70
C ALA A 71 -16.48 -12.33 5.75
N ALA A 72 -15.23 -11.99 5.46
CA ALA A 72 -14.39 -11.18 6.35
C ALA A 72 -14.31 -9.75 5.84
N VAL A 73 -13.99 -8.83 6.74
CA VAL A 73 -13.84 -7.41 6.40
C VAL A 73 -12.39 -6.95 6.42
N VAL A 74 -11.49 -7.71 7.02
CA VAL A 74 -10.09 -7.33 7.18
C VAL A 74 -9.20 -8.41 6.60
N ALA A 75 -8.16 -7.98 5.88
CA ALA A 75 -7.22 -8.89 5.27
C ALA A 75 -6.32 -9.56 6.30
N THR A 76 -5.95 -10.80 5.99
CA THR A 76 -4.80 -11.44 6.62
C THR A 76 -3.62 -11.36 5.68
N LEU A 77 -2.43 -11.22 6.25
CA LEU A 77 -1.19 -11.24 5.49
C LEU A 77 -0.53 -12.59 5.73
N ALA A 78 -0.23 -13.29 4.64
CA ALA A 78 0.42 -14.58 4.71
C ALA A 78 1.93 -14.39 4.61
N GLY A 79 2.68 -15.34 5.16
CA GLY A 79 4.12 -15.36 5.05
C GLY A 79 4.80 -14.14 5.65
N THR A 80 5.83 -13.68 5.00
CA THR A 80 6.65 -12.57 5.48
C THR A 80 6.25 -11.22 4.89
N GLY A 81 5.16 -11.18 4.12
CA GLY A 81 4.72 -9.95 3.47
C GLY A 81 5.47 -9.67 2.18
N PRO A 82 5.60 -8.40 1.79
CA PRO A 82 6.25 -8.07 0.52
C PRO A 82 7.75 -8.33 0.58
N SER A 83 8.31 -8.69 -0.55
CA SER A 83 9.76 -8.88 -0.70
C SER A 83 10.47 -7.58 -1.07
N VAL A 84 9.76 -6.63 -1.68
CA VAL A 84 10.30 -5.32 -2.02
C VAL A 84 9.65 -4.32 -1.06
N VAL A 85 10.45 -3.69 -0.22
CA VAL A 85 9.93 -2.79 0.81
C VAL A 85 10.43 -1.36 0.68
N THR A 86 11.51 -1.13 -0.07
CA THR A 86 12.07 0.21 -0.24
C THR A 86 11.50 0.88 -1.47
N PHE A 87 11.36 2.20 -1.41
CA PHE A 87 10.93 3.00 -2.54
C PHE A 87 11.64 4.35 -2.50
N ALA A 88 11.70 5.01 -3.65
CA ALA A 88 12.32 6.32 -3.79
C ALA A 88 11.27 7.38 -4.06
N ALA A 89 11.62 8.63 -3.84
CA ALA A 89 10.76 9.75 -4.22
C ALA A 89 10.45 9.66 -5.71
N GLY A 90 9.20 9.85 -6.09
CA GLY A 90 8.76 9.75 -7.48
C GLY A 90 8.30 8.37 -7.90
N ASP A 91 8.51 7.34 -7.10
CA ASP A 91 7.99 6.01 -7.43
C ASP A 91 6.47 6.02 -7.39
N LEU A 92 5.87 5.37 -8.37
CA LEU A 92 4.43 5.21 -8.43
C LEU A 92 4.05 3.91 -7.74
N LEU A 93 3.27 4.03 -6.68
CA LEU A 93 2.71 2.89 -5.98
C LEU A 93 1.25 2.76 -6.39
N SER A 94 0.84 1.56 -6.74
CA SER A 94 -0.53 1.32 -7.20
C SER A 94 -1.07 0.04 -6.59
N VAL A 95 -2.40 -0.04 -6.56
CA VAL A 95 -3.12 -1.19 -6.02
C VAL A 95 -3.87 -1.86 -7.17
N ASP A 96 -3.69 -3.17 -7.28
CA ASP A 96 -4.46 -4.02 -8.18
C ASP A 96 -5.41 -4.86 -7.35
N ILE A 97 -6.57 -5.14 -7.90
CA ILE A 97 -7.48 -6.14 -7.36
C ILE A 97 -7.36 -7.36 -8.26
N ASP A 98 -6.71 -8.40 -7.76
CA ASP A 98 -6.41 -9.59 -8.55
C ASP A 98 -7.52 -10.62 -8.49
N GLN A 99 -8.34 -10.59 -7.45
CA GLN A 99 -9.47 -11.49 -7.30
C GLN A 99 -10.56 -10.84 -6.47
N ILE A 100 -11.79 -11.11 -6.84
CA ILE A 100 -12.98 -10.66 -6.10
C ILE A 100 -13.81 -11.87 -5.71
N GLY A 101 -14.83 -11.66 -4.90
CA GLY A 101 -15.75 -12.74 -4.57
C GLY A 101 -16.50 -13.25 -5.80
N SER A 102 -16.65 -14.58 -5.89
CA SER A 102 -17.31 -15.20 -7.04
C SER A 102 -18.85 -15.11 -6.97
N GLY A 103 -19.39 -15.06 -5.77
CA GLY A 103 -20.83 -14.89 -5.57
C GLY A 103 -21.17 -13.41 -5.34
N THR A 104 -20.56 -12.79 -4.36
CA THR A 104 -20.64 -11.35 -4.10
C THR A 104 -19.24 -10.79 -4.18
N ALA A 105 -19.04 -9.80 -5.03
CA ALA A 105 -17.70 -9.27 -5.30
C ALA A 105 -17.04 -8.66 -4.06
N GLY A 106 -17.81 -8.02 -3.21
CA GLY A 106 -17.34 -7.14 -2.16
C GLY A 106 -17.34 -5.70 -2.65
N SER A 107 -17.25 -4.75 -1.74
CA SER A 107 -17.25 -3.34 -2.12
C SER A 107 -16.51 -2.48 -1.12
N ASN A 108 -16.10 -1.31 -1.60
CA ASN A 108 -15.44 -0.27 -0.80
C ASN A 108 -14.15 -0.78 -0.16
N LEU A 109 -13.15 -1.04 -0.99
CA LEU A 109 -11.83 -1.49 -0.55
C LEU A 109 -11.00 -0.31 -0.07
N GLY A 110 -10.37 -0.46 1.09
CA GLY A 110 -9.35 0.45 1.58
C GLY A 110 -8.06 -0.32 1.81
N VAL A 111 -6.95 0.24 1.37
CA VAL A 111 -5.61 -0.32 1.60
C VAL A 111 -4.77 0.77 2.24
N SER A 112 -4.16 0.45 3.37
CA SER A 112 -3.30 1.37 4.11
C SER A 112 -1.90 0.79 4.14
N VAL A 113 -0.92 1.60 3.77
CA VAL A 113 0.49 1.22 3.79
C VAL A 113 1.21 2.15 4.74
N LEU A 114 1.63 1.60 5.88
CA LEU A 114 2.44 2.34 6.83
C LEU A 114 3.88 2.35 6.33
N VAL A 115 4.44 3.52 6.18
CA VAL A 115 5.82 3.69 5.70
C VAL A 115 6.61 4.52 6.69
N GLU A 116 7.92 4.28 6.69
CA GLU A 116 8.87 5.09 7.40
C GLU A 116 9.64 5.85 6.35
N LEU A 117 9.58 7.18 6.41
CA LEU A 117 10.20 8.04 5.41
C LEU A 117 11.66 8.28 5.74
N ASP A 118 12.46 8.37 4.69
CA ASP A 118 13.87 8.72 4.86
C ASP A 118 13.96 10.16 5.32
N GLU A 119 14.87 10.42 6.28
CA GLU A 119 15.10 11.77 6.74
C GLU A 119 16.08 12.44 5.82
N GLU A 120 15.71 13.55 5.34
CA GLU A 120 16.60 14.22 4.51
C GLU A 120 17.28 15.24 5.22
N GLU A 121 16.90 15.55 5.71
CA GLU A 121 17.35 16.47 6.20
C GLU A 121 17.70 16.78 7.09
N THR A 122 17.71 16.36 7.36
CA THR A 122 18.24 16.59 8.25
C THR A 122 19.11 17.61 8.12
N THR A 123 19.39 17.87 7.59
CA THR A 123 20.24 18.63 7.50
C THR A 123 20.09 19.76 7.87
N PRO A 124 20.20 19.91 8.38
CA PRO A 124 20.12 20.80 8.69
C PRO A 124 20.55 21.80 8.48
N ILE A 125 20.37 22.01 8.41
CA ILE A 125 20.56 22.83 8.27
C ILE A 125 20.84 23.62 8.85
N THR A 126 21.15 23.57 9.09
CA THR A 126 21.44 24.13 9.58
C THR A 126 21.72 25.08 9.38
N ILE A 127 21.88 25.56 9.52
CA ILE A 127 22.09 26.31 9.41
C ILE A 127 22.39 27.10 9.70
N VAL A 128 22.70 27.55 9.83
CA VAL A 128 22.99 28.25 10.13
C VAL A 128 23.36 28.91 10.41
N PRO A 129 23.77 29.50 10.58
CA PRO A 129 24.03 30.24 10.92
C PRO A 129 24.45 30.88 10.76
N ASP A 130 24.68 31.05 11.06
CA ASP A 130 25.09 31.74 10.98
C ASP A 130 25.50 32.38 11.00
N ASN A 131 25.70 32.52 11.16
CA ASN A 131 25.93 33.12 11.12
C ASN A 131 26.08 33.86 10.89
N ARG A 132 26.06 33.94 10.81
CA ARG A 132 26.11 34.66 10.51
C ARG A 132 25.81 35.42 10.50
N PHE A 133 25.77 35.44 10.82
CA PHE A 133 25.52 36.01 10.87
C PHE A 133 25.57 36.23 11.08
N GLY A 134 25.78 35.91 11.11
CA GLY A 134 25.93 36.03 11.37
C GLY A 134 26.17 35.99 11.30
#